data_c2ec97b9700afd341dba597ed7cbc68c
#
_entry.id   c2ec97b9700afd341dba597ed7cbc68c
#
_cell.length_a   1.000
_cell.length_b   1.000
_cell.length_c   1.000
_cell.angle_alpha   90.00
_cell.angle_beta   90.00
_cell.angle_gamma   90.00
#
_symmetry.space_group_name_H-M   'P 1'
#
loop_
_entity.id
_entity.type
_entity.pdbx_description
1 polymer ?
#
loop_
_entity_poly.entity_id
_entity_poly.type
_entity_poly.pdbx_seq_one_letter_code
_entity_poly.pdbx_strand_id
1 'polypeptide(L)'
;LVNGKYTMEPDNETHLITVTDVAGNTVSFRFGLFKIYNVTLPTGAGYMIFHSDGLAVRHGNSFSFIVQFNNGYSKTEDFRVLVNGNKLDEWDSDANSASFAIRNVSENLVITVEGVADITAPEVEVSIRGNSFKEFLNRITFGLFFKQTQTVEVKAHDFGSGIKKVEYLLSETAFANKDAITGDWTELTLNESRKAYFSIAPNQKAFVYVRVTDQSGNIAVVNTDGVVVYTDAEAITGAQTFTKNTDFDVVYKLNLNGNFVAKVYNGTEEIGAGSDYALFASGMLMLKNSYLRTL
;
A
#
# COMPACT_ATOMS: atom_id res chain seq x y z
N LEU A 1 -27.84 -57.96 29.36
CA LEU A 1 -28.06 -58.21 27.93
C LEU A 1 -29.52 -57.91 27.60
N VAL A 2 -29.80 -56.90 26.81
CA VAL A 2 -31.09 -56.66 26.18
C VAL A 2 -30.97 -57.05 24.72
N ASN A 3 -31.75 -58.00 24.25
CA ASN A 3 -31.73 -58.52 22.87
C ASN A 3 -30.33 -59.00 22.34
N GLY A 4 -29.55 -59.62 23.21
CA GLY A 4 -28.21 -60.15 22.83
C GLY A 4 -27.14 -59.07 22.63
N LYS A 5 -27.42 -57.80 22.94
CA LYS A 5 -26.45 -56.68 22.87
C LYS A 5 -25.98 -56.32 24.28
N TYR A 6 -24.71 -56.15 24.41
CA TYR A 6 -24.06 -55.57 25.59
C TYR A 6 -23.57 -54.16 25.26
N THR A 7 -24.03 -53.18 26.04
CA THR A 7 -23.57 -51.79 25.89
C THR A 7 -22.57 -51.48 26.99
N MET A 8 -21.43 -51.03 26.65
CA MET A 8 -20.40 -50.55 27.57
C MET A 8 -20.21 -49.04 27.36
N GLU A 9 -20.12 -48.31 28.45
CA GLU A 9 -19.70 -46.90 28.39
C GLU A 9 -18.20 -46.84 28.25
N PRO A 10 -17.69 -45.86 27.50
CA PRO A 10 -16.23 -45.64 27.39
C PRO A 10 -15.57 -45.34 28.73
N ASP A 11 -14.64 -46.17 29.15
CA ASP A 11 -13.90 -46.05 30.40
C ASP A 11 -12.40 -45.72 30.20
N ASN A 12 -11.99 -45.58 28.94
CA ASN A 12 -10.62 -45.31 28.51
C ASN A 12 -9.61 -46.45 28.76
N GLU A 13 -10.11 -47.66 28.95
CA GLU A 13 -9.31 -48.85 29.23
C GLU A 13 -9.33 -49.86 28.10
N THR A 14 -8.43 -50.83 28.20
CA THR A 14 -8.39 -51.99 27.28
C THR A 14 -8.94 -53.18 28.01
N HIS A 15 -9.99 -53.79 27.44
CA HIS A 15 -10.66 -54.93 27.96
C HIS A 15 -10.18 -56.22 27.27
N LEU A 16 -10.08 -57.31 28.00
CA LEU A 16 -9.83 -58.65 27.51
C LEU A 16 -11.13 -59.43 27.50
N ILE A 17 -11.56 -59.89 26.33
CA ILE A 17 -12.66 -60.83 26.20
C ILE A 17 -12.07 -62.23 25.95
N THR A 18 -12.49 -63.19 26.73
CA THR A 18 -12.19 -64.57 26.53
C THR A 18 -13.45 -65.33 26.22
N VAL A 19 -13.47 -66.04 25.13
CA VAL A 19 -14.57 -66.90 24.71
C VAL A 19 -14.11 -68.33 24.88
N THR A 20 -14.92 -69.13 25.57
CA THR A 20 -14.67 -70.58 25.82
C THR A 20 -15.79 -71.37 25.16
N ASP A 21 -15.43 -72.40 24.38
CA ASP A 21 -16.37 -73.32 23.77
C ASP A 21 -16.79 -74.38 24.78
N VAL A 22 -17.79 -75.24 24.42
CA VAL A 22 -18.30 -76.31 25.26
C VAL A 22 -17.27 -77.42 25.52
N ALA A 23 -16.20 -77.47 24.72
CA ALA A 23 -15.10 -78.40 24.89
C ALA A 23 -13.96 -77.85 25.76
N GLY A 24 -14.08 -76.60 26.23
CA GLY A 24 -13.11 -75.94 27.09
C GLY A 24 -12.01 -75.19 26.31
N ASN A 25 -12.05 -75.12 24.97
CA ASN A 25 -11.09 -74.33 24.20
C ASN A 25 -11.38 -72.89 24.35
N THR A 26 -10.34 -72.03 24.48
CA THR A 26 -10.46 -70.60 24.69
C THR A 26 -9.77 -69.80 23.60
N VAL A 27 -10.41 -68.70 23.24
CA VAL A 27 -9.77 -67.66 22.42
C VAL A 27 -9.98 -66.32 23.14
N SER A 28 -8.94 -65.49 23.16
CA SER A 28 -9.00 -64.18 23.79
C SER A 28 -8.63 -63.08 22.80
N PHE A 29 -9.31 -61.95 22.86
CA PHE A 29 -9.02 -60.75 22.14
C PHE A 29 -9.14 -59.52 23.02
N ARG A 30 -8.38 -58.46 22.66
CA ARG A 30 -8.44 -57.20 23.39
C ARG A 30 -9.12 -56.15 22.53
N PHE A 31 -9.90 -55.29 23.18
CA PHE A 31 -10.47 -54.10 22.58
C PHE A 31 -10.41 -52.95 23.59
N GLY A 32 -10.32 -51.70 23.11
CA GLY A 32 -10.34 -50.51 23.96
C GLY A 32 -11.59 -49.69 23.72
N LEU A 33 -12.18 -49.20 24.81
CA LEU A 33 -13.30 -48.27 24.81
C LEU A 33 -12.82 -46.91 25.25
N PHE A 34 -12.52 -46.03 24.28
CA PHE A 34 -11.94 -44.72 24.55
C PHE A 34 -12.92 -43.61 24.22
N LYS A 35 -13.00 -42.59 25.08
CA LYS A 35 -13.68 -41.34 24.79
C LYS A 35 -12.99 -40.62 23.66
N ILE A 36 -13.80 -39.94 22.84
CA ILE A 36 -13.34 -39.07 21.76
C ILE A 36 -13.71 -37.65 22.13
N TYR A 37 -12.79 -36.73 21.98
CA TYR A 37 -12.97 -35.30 22.24
C TYR A 37 -12.82 -34.52 20.94
N ASN A 38 -13.70 -33.52 20.78
CA ASN A 38 -13.70 -32.68 19.59
C ASN A 38 -12.77 -31.49 19.77
N VAL A 39 -12.11 -31.10 18.67
CA VAL A 39 -11.30 -29.91 18.57
C VAL A 39 -12.03 -28.88 17.74
N THR A 40 -12.24 -27.70 18.31
CA THR A 40 -12.77 -26.52 17.61
C THR A 40 -11.62 -25.59 17.29
N LEU A 41 -11.39 -25.34 16.00
CA LEU A 41 -10.36 -24.43 15.51
C LEU A 41 -10.95 -23.04 15.22
N PRO A 42 -10.22 -21.95 15.53
CA PRO A 42 -10.64 -20.61 15.16
C PRO A 42 -10.40 -20.34 13.68
N THR A 43 -11.11 -19.36 13.17
CA THR A 43 -10.86 -18.77 11.85
C THR A 43 -10.41 -17.32 12.03
N GLY A 44 -9.42 -16.87 11.24
CA GLY A 44 -8.92 -15.50 11.26
C GLY A 44 -8.41 -15.07 9.91
N ALA A 45 -8.46 -13.77 9.62
CA ALA A 45 -8.03 -13.23 8.33
C ALA A 45 -6.50 -13.35 8.14
N GLY A 46 -5.73 -13.29 9.24
CA GLY A 46 -4.27 -13.21 9.21
C GLY A 46 -3.54 -14.54 9.30
N TYR A 47 -4.23 -15.67 9.42
CA TYR A 47 -3.59 -16.98 9.59
C TYR A 47 -4.44 -18.12 9.09
N MET A 48 -3.79 -19.26 8.88
CA MET A 48 -4.42 -20.57 8.69
C MET A 48 -3.88 -21.56 9.74
N ILE A 49 -4.71 -22.56 10.10
CA ILE A 49 -4.28 -23.62 11.00
C ILE A 49 -4.14 -24.91 10.20
N PHE A 50 -2.94 -25.49 10.29
CA PHE A 50 -2.64 -26.81 9.74
C PHE A 50 -2.52 -27.83 10.88
N HIS A 51 -3.11 -29.01 10.69
CA HIS A 51 -3.03 -30.14 11.60
C HIS A 51 -2.97 -31.44 10.82
N SER A 52 -2.23 -32.42 11.31
CA SER A 52 -2.11 -33.75 10.69
C SER A 52 -3.19 -34.71 11.14
N ASP A 53 -3.71 -34.49 12.34
CA ASP A 53 -4.70 -35.35 12.97
C ASP A 53 -6.12 -34.88 12.65
N GLY A 54 -7.10 -35.76 12.76
CA GLY A 54 -8.52 -35.36 12.66
C GLY A 54 -8.93 -34.48 13.85
N LEU A 55 -10.03 -33.74 13.69
CA LEU A 55 -10.62 -32.89 14.76
C LEU A 55 -11.33 -33.71 15.86
N ALA A 56 -11.16 -35.00 15.86
CA ALA A 56 -11.69 -35.93 16.88
C ALA A 56 -10.50 -36.69 17.48
N VAL A 57 -10.18 -36.38 18.73
CA VAL A 57 -8.99 -36.89 19.41
C VAL A 57 -9.35 -37.87 20.48
N ARG A 58 -8.72 -39.04 20.48
CA ARG A 58 -8.92 -40.07 21.51
C ARG A 58 -8.35 -39.61 22.85
N HIS A 59 -9.03 -39.98 23.94
CA HIS A 59 -8.54 -39.74 25.29
C HIS A 59 -7.09 -40.19 25.47
N GLY A 60 -6.27 -39.34 26.09
CA GLY A 60 -4.86 -39.56 26.34
C GLY A 60 -3.92 -39.33 25.14
N ASN A 61 -4.46 -39.19 23.94
CA ASN A 61 -3.65 -38.83 22.75
C ASN A 61 -3.26 -37.36 22.75
N SER A 62 -2.35 -37.03 21.86
CA SER A 62 -1.92 -35.65 21.60
C SER A 62 -2.62 -35.09 20.36
N PHE A 63 -2.80 -33.76 20.33
CA PHE A 63 -3.20 -33.00 19.16
C PHE A 63 -2.16 -31.94 18.87
N SER A 64 -1.61 -31.94 17.63
CA SER A 64 -0.59 -30.99 17.20
C SER A 64 -1.09 -30.18 16.02
N PHE A 65 -0.75 -28.88 16.01
CA PHE A 65 -1.14 -27.98 14.94
C PHE A 65 -0.12 -26.84 14.76
N ILE A 66 -0.19 -26.22 13.60
CA ILE A 66 0.65 -25.07 13.21
C ILE A 66 -0.27 -23.90 12.87
N VAL A 67 0.01 -22.75 13.46
CA VAL A 67 -0.55 -21.46 13.04
C VAL A 67 0.38 -20.90 12.01
N GLN A 68 -0.02 -20.89 10.74
CA GLN A 68 0.73 -20.33 9.61
C GLN A 68 0.20 -18.91 9.36
N PHE A 69 1.06 -17.90 9.43
CA PHE A 69 0.65 -16.52 9.14
C PHE A 69 0.49 -16.29 7.64
N ASN A 70 -0.55 -15.60 7.27
CA ASN A 70 -0.80 -15.22 5.88
C ASN A 70 0.23 -14.14 5.44
N ASN A 71 0.42 -14.00 4.13
CA ASN A 71 1.33 -12.99 3.60
C ASN A 71 0.91 -11.57 4.04
N GLY A 72 1.87 -10.77 4.52
CA GLY A 72 1.64 -9.45 5.11
C GLY A 72 1.32 -9.47 6.61
N TYR A 73 0.92 -10.62 7.16
CA TYR A 73 0.61 -10.77 8.59
C TYR A 73 1.77 -11.33 9.38
N SER A 74 1.83 -10.94 10.65
CA SER A 74 2.85 -11.43 11.58
C SER A 74 2.29 -11.50 13.00
N LYS A 75 3.00 -12.20 13.87
CA LYS A 75 2.71 -12.17 15.30
C LYS A 75 3.11 -10.82 15.88
N THR A 76 2.25 -10.26 16.73
CA THR A 76 2.52 -9.07 17.54
C THR A 76 3.11 -9.47 18.91
N GLU A 77 3.49 -8.49 19.72
CA GLU A 77 3.96 -8.73 21.09
C GLU A 77 2.90 -9.45 21.96
N ASP A 78 1.61 -9.26 21.64
CA ASP A 78 0.48 -9.89 22.32
C ASP A 78 0.12 -11.27 21.75
N PHE A 79 0.92 -11.81 20.82
CA PHE A 79 0.63 -13.10 20.21
C PHE A 79 0.54 -14.20 21.26
N ARG A 80 -0.59 -14.92 21.24
CA ARG A 80 -0.82 -16.08 22.09
C ARG A 80 -1.86 -17.01 21.48
N VAL A 81 -1.69 -18.29 21.79
CA VAL A 81 -2.69 -19.31 21.52
C VAL A 81 -3.27 -19.78 22.87
N LEU A 82 -4.58 -19.86 22.92
CA LEU A 82 -5.29 -20.33 24.13
C LEU A 82 -5.99 -21.64 23.81
N VAL A 83 -6.03 -22.54 24.79
CA VAL A 83 -6.83 -23.77 24.76
C VAL A 83 -7.77 -23.71 25.96
N ASN A 84 -9.08 -23.73 25.71
CA ASN A 84 -10.12 -23.56 26.74
C ASN A 84 -9.85 -22.32 27.61
N GLY A 85 -9.32 -21.21 27.01
CA GLY A 85 -8.99 -19.99 27.72
C GLY A 85 -7.63 -19.95 28.42
N ASN A 86 -6.90 -21.07 28.48
CA ASN A 86 -5.56 -21.15 29.08
C ASN A 86 -4.47 -21.02 28.01
N LYS A 87 -3.43 -20.24 28.30
CA LYS A 87 -2.29 -20.06 27.38
C LYS A 87 -1.61 -21.40 27.11
N LEU A 88 -1.38 -21.68 25.83
CA LEU A 88 -0.55 -22.79 25.36
C LEU A 88 0.82 -22.25 24.92
N ASP A 89 1.88 -22.85 25.41
CA ASP A 89 3.23 -22.48 24.99
C ASP A 89 3.55 -23.07 23.62
N GLU A 90 4.17 -22.26 22.77
CA GLU A 90 4.72 -22.72 21.50
C GLU A 90 5.95 -23.58 21.74
N TRP A 91 6.09 -24.67 20.98
CA TRP A 91 7.26 -25.56 21.08
C TRP A 91 8.29 -25.26 19.98
N ASP A 92 7.87 -24.61 18.89
CA ASP A 92 8.72 -24.14 17.80
C ASP A 92 8.05 -22.97 17.09
N SER A 93 8.82 -21.95 16.68
CA SER A 93 8.27 -20.83 15.91
C SER A 93 9.34 -20.12 15.10
N ASP A 94 8.90 -19.55 13.98
CA ASP A 94 9.66 -18.65 13.12
C ASP A 94 8.88 -17.37 12.80
N ALA A 95 9.33 -16.61 11.78
CA ALA A 95 8.66 -15.40 11.34
C ALA A 95 7.27 -15.64 10.72
N ASN A 96 7.05 -16.85 10.16
CA ASN A 96 5.88 -17.16 9.34
C ASN A 96 4.93 -18.14 10.03
N SER A 97 5.35 -18.83 11.09
CA SER A 97 4.56 -19.85 11.74
C SER A 97 4.89 -20.02 13.23
N ALA A 98 3.93 -20.63 13.94
CA ALA A 98 4.12 -21.09 15.31
C ALA A 98 3.48 -22.47 15.48
N SER A 99 4.21 -23.41 16.09
CA SER A 99 3.83 -24.81 16.26
C SER A 99 3.40 -25.11 17.71
N PHE A 100 2.36 -25.89 17.87
CA PHE A 100 1.74 -26.20 19.17
C PHE A 100 1.43 -27.68 19.29
N ALA A 101 1.52 -28.19 20.51
CA ALA A 101 1.15 -29.56 20.85
C ALA A 101 0.40 -29.60 22.19
N ILE A 102 -0.80 -30.19 22.18
CA ILE A 102 -1.61 -30.48 23.37
C ILE A 102 -1.45 -31.95 23.66
N ARG A 103 -0.97 -32.29 24.84
CA ARG A 103 -0.72 -33.68 25.26
C ARG A 103 -1.80 -34.14 26.21
N ASN A 104 -2.08 -35.47 26.24
CA ASN A 104 -3.02 -36.12 27.15
C ASN A 104 -4.43 -35.48 27.08
N VAL A 105 -5.01 -35.39 25.90
CA VAL A 105 -6.33 -34.80 25.68
C VAL A 105 -7.37 -35.56 26.49
N SER A 106 -8.07 -34.88 27.42
CA SER A 106 -9.03 -35.43 28.35
C SER A 106 -10.39 -34.71 28.32
N GLU A 107 -10.53 -33.68 27.50
CA GLU A 107 -11.75 -32.87 27.31
C GLU A 107 -11.83 -32.31 25.89
N ASN A 108 -12.99 -31.76 25.51
CA ASN A 108 -13.12 -31.04 24.26
C ASN A 108 -12.20 -29.79 24.25
N LEU A 109 -11.60 -29.52 23.12
CA LEU A 109 -10.64 -28.42 22.96
C LEU A 109 -11.26 -27.28 22.14
N VAL A 110 -11.23 -26.08 22.68
CA VAL A 110 -11.53 -24.83 21.95
C VAL A 110 -10.24 -24.04 21.85
N ILE A 111 -9.72 -23.92 20.63
CA ILE A 111 -8.48 -23.19 20.35
C ILE A 111 -8.84 -21.76 19.98
N THR A 112 -8.09 -20.79 20.51
CA THR A 112 -8.18 -19.37 20.15
C THR A 112 -6.80 -18.86 19.82
N VAL A 113 -6.69 -18.05 18.76
CA VAL A 113 -5.43 -17.37 18.33
C VAL A 113 -5.65 -15.88 18.43
N GLU A 114 -4.78 -15.19 19.13
CA GLU A 114 -4.81 -13.75 19.35
C GLU A 114 -3.44 -13.14 18.99
N GLY A 115 -3.41 -11.81 18.70
CA GLY A 115 -2.17 -11.09 18.44
C GLY A 115 -1.56 -11.38 17.06
N VAL A 116 -2.39 -11.65 16.04
CA VAL A 116 -1.97 -11.69 14.63
C VAL A 116 -2.48 -10.44 13.93
N ALA A 117 -1.58 -9.66 13.35
CA ALA A 117 -1.93 -8.42 12.66
C ALA A 117 -1.12 -8.25 11.38
N ASP A 118 -1.67 -7.50 10.45
CA ASP A 118 -0.91 -6.96 9.33
C ASP A 118 -0.08 -5.78 9.80
N ILE A 119 1.23 -5.91 9.67
CA ILE A 119 2.23 -4.89 10.05
C ILE A 119 3.02 -4.38 8.84
N THR A 120 2.62 -4.77 7.64
CA THR A 120 3.34 -4.50 6.39
C THR A 120 2.69 -3.32 5.68
N ALA A 121 3.48 -2.30 5.37
CA ALA A 121 2.97 -1.18 4.58
C ALA A 121 2.72 -1.59 3.12
N PRO A 122 1.75 -0.96 2.43
CA PRO A 122 1.48 -1.21 1.02
C PRO A 122 2.69 -0.96 0.11
N GLU A 123 2.78 -1.70 -0.98
CA GLU A 123 3.69 -1.40 -2.08
C GLU A 123 3.08 -0.35 -3.00
N VAL A 124 3.85 0.69 -3.32
CA VAL A 124 3.40 1.82 -4.14
C VAL A 124 4.41 2.10 -5.24
N GLU A 125 3.92 2.30 -6.45
CA GLU A 125 4.71 2.75 -7.59
C GLU A 125 4.03 3.97 -8.24
N VAL A 126 4.79 5.05 -8.40
CA VAL A 126 4.35 6.27 -9.09
C VAL A 126 5.11 6.38 -10.40
N SER A 127 4.42 6.52 -11.52
CA SER A 127 5.02 6.58 -12.85
C SER A 127 4.60 7.82 -13.62
N ILE A 128 5.59 8.48 -14.24
CA ILE A 128 5.40 9.62 -15.13
C ILE A 128 6.26 9.39 -16.38
N ARG A 129 5.64 9.18 -17.54
CA ARG A 129 6.32 8.98 -18.83
C ARG A 129 7.53 8.04 -18.79
N GLY A 130 7.35 6.85 -18.20
CA GLY A 130 8.41 5.83 -18.13
C GLY A 130 9.41 6.00 -16.99
N ASN A 131 9.37 7.12 -16.25
CA ASN A 131 10.07 7.22 -14.98
C ASN A 131 9.21 6.59 -13.89
N SER A 132 9.80 5.75 -13.05
CA SER A 132 9.13 5.02 -11.98
C SER A 132 9.78 5.29 -10.64
N PHE A 133 8.97 5.54 -9.62
CA PHE A 133 9.37 5.87 -8.27
C PHE A 133 8.63 4.92 -7.30
N LYS A 134 9.38 4.27 -6.41
CA LYS A 134 8.85 3.28 -5.46
C LYS A 134 9.17 3.58 -4.02
N GLU A 135 10.00 4.59 -3.79
CA GLU A 135 10.49 4.97 -2.46
C GLU A 135 10.35 6.47 -2.23
N PHE A 136 10.46 6.88 -0.98
CA PHE A 136 10.56 8.29 -0.62
C PHE A 136 12.00 8.78 -0.87
N LEU A 137 12.15 9.74 -1.79
CA LEU A 137 13.42 10.35 -2.12
C LEU A 137 13.72 11.49 -1.14
N ASN A 138 14.81 11.39 -0.37
CA ASN A 138 15.25 12.42 0.57
C ASN A 138 15.92 13.62 -0.12
N ARG A 139 16.33 13.46 -1.37
CA ARG A 139 16.90 14.52 -2.21
C ARG A 139 16.18 14.52 -3.54
N ILE A 140 15.43 15.58 -3.79
CA ILE A 140 14.70 15.77 -5.03
C ILE A 140 15.06 17.13 -5.63
N THR A 141 15.13 17.15 -6.94
CA THR A 141 15.38 18.35 -7.75
C THR A 141 14.32 18.42 -8.85
N PHE A 142 14.18 19.54 -9.53
CA PHE A 142 13.38 19.58 -10.75
C PHE A 142 14.14 18.92 -11.89
N GLY A 143 13.85 17.64 -12.13
CA GLY A 143 14.50 16.81 -13.16
C GLY A 143 13.58 16.40 -14.31
N LEU A 144 12.26 16.56 -14.18
CA LEU A 144 11.27 16.13 -15.16
C LEU A 144 10.63 17.34 -15.85
N PHE A 145 10.94 17.57 -17.14
CA PHE A 145 10.47 18.72 -17.90
C PHE A 145 9.59 18.27 -19.08
N PHE A 146 8.39 18.84 -19.17
CA PHE A 146 7.41 18.50 -20.19
C PHE A 146 6.74 19.76 -20.77
N LYS A 147 6.24 19.67 -22.01
CA LYS A 147 5.50 20.76 -22.69
C LYS A 147 3.98 20.57 -22.71
N GLN A 148 3.50 19.40 -22.30
CA GLN A 148 2.08 19.04 -22.33
C GLN A 148 1.68 18.46 -21.00
N THR A 149 0.38 18.48 -20.71
CA THR A 149 -0.22 17.79 -19.58
C THR A 149 0.41 16.41 -19.37
N GLN A 150 0.84 16.11 -18.18
CA GLN A 150 1.38 14.81 -17.81
C GLN A 150 0.35 14.03 -17.02
N THR A 151 0.16 12.79 -17.42
CA THR A 151 -0.59 11.83 -16.61
C THR A 151 0.36 11.12 -15.67
N VAL A 152 0.03 11.14 -14.40
CA VAL A 152 0.70 10.37 -13.35
C VAL A 152 -0.11 9.11 -13.12
N GLU A 153 0.54 7.96 -13.23
CA GLU A 153 -0.03 6.66 -12.85
C GLU A 153 0.46 6.31 -11.45
N VAL A 154 -0.47 5.95 -10.59
CA VAL A 154 -0.20 5.37 -9.26
C VAL A 154 -0.67 3.94 -9.29
N LYS A 155 0.23 3.00 -8.98
CA LYS A 155 -0.08 1.59 -8.76
C LYS A 155 0.16 1.26 -7.31
N ALA A 156 -0.83 0.66 -6.66
CA ALA A 156 -0.74 0.28 -5.26
C ALA A 156 -1.20 -1.16 -5.03
N HIS A 157 -0.51 -1.88 -4.18
CA HIS A 157 -0.84 -3.24 -3.78
C HIS A 157 -0.51 -3.46 -2.31
N ASP A 158 -1.37 -4.17 -1.62
CA ASP A 158 -1.14 -4.66 -0.28
C ASP A 158 -1.35 -6.16 -0.23
N PHE A 159 -0.44 -6.87 0.43
CA PHE A 159 -0.49 -8.33 0.56
C PHE A 159 -1.23 -8.79 1.81
N GLY A 160 -1.44 -7.88 2.78
CA GLY A 160 -2.06 -8.17 4.05
C GLY A 160 -3.53 -7.82 4.09
N SER A 161 -3.86 -6.73 4.77
CA SER A 161 -5.25 -6.32 5.05
C SER A 161 -5.97 -5.68 3.87
N GLY A 162 -5.24 -5.33 2.80
CA GLY A 162 -5.75 -4.67 1.62
C GLY A 162 -5.73 -3.14 1.71
N ILE A 163 -5.81 -2.47 0.56
CA ILE A 163 -5.77 -1.01 0.46
C ILE A 163 -7.07 -0.40 1.02
N LYS A 164 -6.91 0.56 1.93
CA LYS A 164 -7.99 1.39 2.46
C LYS A 164 -8.12 2.70 1.71
N LYS A 165 -6.99 3.38 1.44
CA LYS A 165 -6.99 4.73 0.88
C LYS A 165 -5.74 4.98 0.05
N VAL A 166 -5.90 5.67 -1.07
CA VAL A 166 -4.81 6.19 -1.92
C VAL A 166 -5.01 7.69 -2.08
N GLU A 167 -3.97 8.47 -1.86
CA GLU A 167 -4.04 9.94 -1.89
C GLU A 167 -2.79 10.51 -2.57
N TYR A 168 -2.94 11.68 -3.21
CA TYR A 168 -1.81 12.43 -3.72
C TYR A 168 -1.81 13.87 -3.22
N LEU A 169 -0.63 14.47 -3.22
CA LEU A 169 -0.40 15.88 -2.93
C LEU A 169 0.56 16.44 -3.97
N LEU A 170 0.26 17.61 -4.52
CA LEU A 170 1.18 18.41 -5.33
C LEU A 170 1.72 19.56 -4.47
N SER A 171 3.03 19.71 -4.40
CA SER A 171 3.69 20.78 -3.65
C SER A 171 4.72 21.49 -4.51
N GLU A 172 4.80 22.81 -4.42
CA GLU A 172 5.87 23.58 -5.09
C GLU A 172 7.22 23.49 -4.36
N THR A 173 7.21 23.04 -3.10
CA THR A 173 8.41 22.87 -2.27
C THR A 173 8.61 21.42 -1.91
N ALA A 174 9.87 20.99 -1.85
CA ALA A 174 10.24 19.66 -1.40
C ALA A 174 10.15 19.54 0.13
N PHE A 175 9.62 18.43 0.63
CA PHE A 175 9.67 18.09 2.04
C PHE A 175 10.91 17.25 2.37
N ALA A 176 11.53 17.52 3.52
CA ALA A 176 12.78 16.87 3.93
C ALA A 176 12.62 15.37 4.24
N ASN A 177 11.44 14.96 4.70
CA ASN A 177 11.09 13.58 5.03
C ASN A 177 9.56 13.42 4.98
N LYS A 178 9.09 12.17 5.06
CA LYS A 178 7.67 11.83 5.00
C LYS A 178 6.82 12.43 6.11
N ASP A 179 7.40 12.65 7.30
CA ASP A 179 6.67 13.14 8.47
C ASP A 179 6.51 14.68 8.44
N ALA A 180 7.30 15.36 7.61
CA ALA A 180 7.22 16.80 7.40
C ALA A 180 6.17 17.21 6.36
N ILE A 181 5.53 16.25 5.68
CA ILE A 181 4.58 16.55 4.60
C ILE A 181 3.32 17.18 5.19
N THR A 182 3.04 18.41 4.77
CA THR A 182 1.83 19.15 5.13
C THR A 182 1.10 19.60 3.87
N GLY A 183 -0.23 19.73 3.94
CA GLY A 183 -1.07 20.16 2.83
C GLY A 183 -2.33 19.32 2.67
N ASP A 184 -3.13 19.67 1.67
CA ASP A 184 -4.40 19.01 1.40
C ASP A 184 -4.19 17.82 0.45
N TRP A 185 -4.41 16.63 0.97
CA TRP A 185 -4.34 15.40 0.20
C TRP A 185 -5.62 15.17 -0.59
N THR A 186 -5.47 14.84 -1.86
CA THR A 186 -6.59 14.48 -2.74
C THR A 186 -6.67 12.97 -2.89
N GLU A 187 -7.86 12.41 -2.63
CA GLU A 187 -8.10 10.99 -2.71
C GLU A 187 -8.20 10.51 -4.16
N LEU A 188 -7.66 9.32 -4.42
CA LEU A 188 -7.70 8.62 -5.71
C LEU A 188 -8.45 7.31 -5.57
N THR A 189 -9.20 6.94 -6.61
CA THR A 189 -9.86 5.64 -6.69
C THR A 189 -9.04 4.70 -7.58
N LEU A 190 -8.67 3.55 -7.04
CA LEU A 190 -8.02 2.48 -7.80
C LEU A 190 -9.04 1.77 -8.70
N ASN A 191 -8.64 1.49 -9.94
CA ASN A 191 -9.39 0.64 -10.85
C ASN A 191 -9.13 -0.87 -10.56
N GLU A 192 -9.77 -1.76 -11.33
CA GLU A 192 -9.62 -3.21 -11.20
C GLU A 192 -8.16 -3.70 -11.39
N SER A 193 -7.35 -2.94 -12.14
CA SER A 193 -5.92 -3.21 -12.33
C SER A 193 -5.04 -2.63 -11.20
N ARG A 194 -5.64 -2.16 -10.10
CA ARG A 194 -4.96 -1.53 -8.95
C ARG A 194 -4.18 -0.27 -9.32
N LYS A 195 -4.72 0.51 -10.29
CA LYS A 195 -4.13 1.74 -10.77
C LYS A 195 -5.08 2.91 -10.57
N ALA A 196 -4.52 4.07 -10.25
CA ALA A 196 -5.21 5.35 -10.25
C ALA A 196 -4.43 6.36 -11.10
N TYR A 197 -5.09 7.40 -11.54
CA TYR A 197 -4.50 8.40 -12.42
C TYR A 197 -4.91 9.80 -12.01
N PHE A 198 -3.98 10.74 -12.13
CA PHE A 198 -4.26 12.17 -12.09
C PHE A 198 -3.37 12.91 -13.07
N SER A 199 -3.59 14.20 -13.26
CA SER A 199 -2.87 14.98 -14.25
C SER A 199 -2.17 16.18 -13.64
N ILE A 200 -0.98 16.51 -14.15
CA ILE A 200 -0.30 17.77 -13.92
C ILE A 200 -0.51 18.63 -15.15
N ALA A 201 -1.22 19.73 -14.99
CA ALA A 201 -1.59 20.64 -16.07
C ALA A 201 -0.38 21.46 -16.56
N PRO A 202 -0.48 22.07 -17.76
CA PRO A 202 0.50 23.05 -18.22
C PRO A 202 0.64 24.22 -17.24
N ASN A 203 1.82 24.83 -17.22
CA ASN A 203 2.21 25.95 -16.35
C ASN A 203 2.23 25.60 -14.86
N GLN A 204 2.39 24.33 -14.54
CA GLN A 204 2.61 23.86 -13.18
C GLN A 204 4.03 23.34 -13.01
N LYS A 205 4.56 23.57 -11.82
CA LYS A 205 5.73 22.89 -11.30
C LYS A 205 5.37 22.31 -9.94
N ALA A 206 5.68 21.05 -9.72
CA ALA A 206 5.31 20.39 -8.47
C ALA A 206 6.22 19.20 -8.17
N PHE A 207 6.41 18.94 -6.90
CA PHE A 207 6.79 17.64 -6.39
C PHE A 207 5.52 16.84 -6.13
N VAL A 208 5.50 15.61 -6.62
CA VAL A 208 4.38 14.70 -6.43
C VAL A 208 4.64 13.83 -5.22
N TYR A 209 3.70 13.79 -4.29
CA TYR A 209 3.69 12.89 -3.15
C TYR A 209 2.46 11.99 -3.26
N VAL A 210 2.64 10.70 -3.02
CA VAL A 210 1.56 9.71 -2.97
C VAL A 210 1.62 9.01 -1.64
N ARG A 211 0.49 8.93 -0.97
CA ARG A 211 0.31 8.22 0.30
C ARG A 211 -0.72 7.12 0.13
N VAL A 212 -0.38 5.93 0.55
CA VAL A 212 -1.28 4.78 0.54
C VAL A 212 -1.38 4.22 1.94
N THR A 213 -2.61 4.00 2.39
CA THR A 213 -2.93 3.44 3.71
C THR A 213 -3.68 2.12 3.49
N ASP A 214 -3.32 1.06 4.21
CA ASP A 214 -4.03 -0.19 4.24
C ASP A 214 -5.19 -0.20 5.27
N GLN A 215 -5.93 -1.31 5.35
CA GLN A 215 -7.03 -1.46 6.32
C GLN A 215 -6.54 -1.55 7.77
N SER A 216 -5.31 -1.98 7.99
CA SER A 216 -4.67 -2.08 9.32
C SER A 216 -4.07 -0.75 9.79
N GLY A 217 -3.96 0.24 8.89
CA GLY A 217 -3.44 1.57 9.18
C GLY A 217 -1.95 1.75 8.87
N ASN A 218 -1.27 0.77 8.26
CA ASN A 218 0.10 0.94 7.81
C ASN A 218 0.14 1.87 6.59
N ILE A 219 1.19 2.70 6.52
CA ILE A 219 1.28 3.77 5.53
C ILE A 219 2.57 3.68 4.73
N ALA A 220 2.43 3.71 3.41
CA ALA A 220 3.53 3.95 2.48
C ALA A 220 3.44 5.37 1.89
N VAL A 221 4.59 6.03 1.76
CA VAL A 221 4.69 7.34 1.09
C VAL A 221 5.81 7.28 0.06
N VAL A 222 5.47 7.65 -1.17
CA VAL A 222 6.40 7.74 -2.31
C VAL A 222 6.34 9.15 -2.87
N ASN A 223 7.47 9.68 -3.34
CA ASN A 223 7.52 10.94 -4.06
C ASN A 223 8.27 10.80 -5.38
N THR A 224 8.17 11.80 -6.23
CA THR A 224 8.90 11.87 -7.50
C THR A 224 9.97 12.97 -7.45
N ASP A 225 10.88 12.98 -8.43
CA ASP A 225 11.59 14.21 -8.77
C ASP A 225 10.59 15.30 -9.15
N GLY A 226 11.00 16.56 -9.00
CA GLY A 226 10.19 17.71 -9.34
C GLY A 226 9.82 17.73 -10.82
N VAL A 227 8.56 17.90 -11.09
CA VAL A 227 7.95 17.95 -12.42
C VAL A 227 7.69 19.39 -12.80
N VAL A 228 8.10 19.79 -13.99
CA VAL A 228 7.80 21.09 -14.60
C VAL A 228 7.05 20.84 -15.90
N VAL A 229 5.81 21.28 -15.97
CA VAL A 229 5.03 21.28 -17.21
C VAL A 229 4.87 22.72 -17.67
N TYR A 230 5.50 23.07 -18.78
CA TYR A 230 5.44 24.42 -19.34
C TYR A 230 4.91 24.38 -20.76
N THR A 231 4.37 25.52 -21.21
CA THR A 231 4.00 25.75 -22.61
C THR A 231 4.82 26.91 -23.17
N ASP A 232 4.95 26.96 -24.50
CA ASP A 232 5.62 28.08 -25.14
C ASP A 232 4.86 29.37 -24.89
N ALA A 233 5.57 30.48 -24.71
CA ALA A 233 4.95 31.78 -24.61
C ALA A 233 4.35 32.20 -25.98
N GLU A 234 3.26 32.93 -25.93
CA GLU A 234 2.52 33.38 -27.13
C GLU A 234 2.37 34.89 -27.12
N ALA A 235 2.46 35.51 -28.31
CA ALA A 235 2.05 36.88 -28.48
C ALA A 235 0.53 36.95 -28.65
N ILE A 236 -0.19 37.57 -27.71
CA ILE A 236 -1.64 37.77 -27.80
C ILE A 236 -1.98 38.93 -28.72
N THR A 237 -1.17 39.99 -28.67
CA THR A 237 -1.31 41.14 -29.59
C THR A 237 -0.74 40.78 -30.95
N GLY A 238 -1.54 40.93 -31.99
CA GLY A 238 -1.11 40.77 -33.38
C GLY A 238 -0.11 41.84 -33.80
N ALA A 239 0.26 41.82 -35.08
CA ALA A 239 1.20 42.82 -35.65
C ALA A 239 0.72 44.26 -35.38
N GLN A 240 1.63 45.09 -34.93
CA GLN A 240 1.43 46.50 -34.69
C GLN A 240 2.19 47.34 -35.71
N THR A 241 1.66 48.52 -36.02
CA THR A 241 2.34 49.47 -36.88
C THR A 241 2.85 50.65 -36.04
N PHE A 242 4.06 51.06 -36.26
CA PHE A 242 4.62 52.27 -35.68
C PHE A 242 4.84 53.32 -36.78
N THR A 243 4.29 54.53 -36.57
CA THR A 243 4.57 55.63 -37.48
C THR A 243 5.71 56.45 -36.89
N LYS A 244 6.79 56.55 -37.64
CA LYS A 244 7.96 57.35 -37.24
C LYS A 244 7.52 58.78 -36.99
N ASN A 245 7.98 59.45 -35.95
CA ASN A 245 7.61 60.74 -35.44
C ASN A 245 6.31 60.86 -34.65
N THR A 246 5.75 59.72 -34.22
CA THR A 246 4.71 59.72 -33.16
C THR A 246 5.36 59.66 -31.80
N ASP A 247 4.63 60.09 -30.75
CA ASP A 247 5.10 60.04 -29.36
C ASP A 247 4.53 58.86 -28.57
N PHE A 248 4.22 57.80 -29.25
CA PHE A 248 3.62 56.63 -28.64
C PHE A 248 4.57 55.44 -28.55
N ASP A 249 4.61 54.81 -27.40
CA ASP A 249 5.22 53.49 -27.24
C ASP A 249 4.32 52.41 -27.87
N VAL A 250 4.91 51.31 -28.31
CA VAL A 250 4.12 50.15 -28.84
C VAL A 250 4.08 49.05 -27.79
N VAL A 251 2.87 48.63 -27.46
CA VAL A 251 2.62 47.64 -26.39
C VAL A 251 2.13 46.33 -26.98
N TYR A 252 2.81 45.25 -26.60
CA TYR A 252 2.43 43.88 -26.91
C TYR A 252 2.01 43.16 -25.61
N LYS A 253 0.91 42.48 -25.69
CA LYS A 253 0.49 41.54 -24.63
C LYS A 253 0.99 40.14 -24.97
N LEU A 254 1.72 39.56 -24.04
CA LEU A 254 2.25 38.21 -24.13
C LEU A 254 1.52 37.31 -23.13
N ASN A 255 1.18 36.11 -23.53
CA ASN A 255 0.86 35.03 -22.61
C ASN A 255 2.16 34.25 -22.36
N LEU A 256 2.75 34.45 -21.20
CA LEU A 256 4.03 33.85 -20.88
C LEU A 256 3.90 32.40 -20.40
N ASN A 257 2.67 31.90 -20.14
CA ASN A 257 2.41 30.52 -19.75
C ASN A 257 3.33 30.03 -18.61
N GLY A 258 3.53 30.87 -17.58
CA GLY A 258 4.42 30.57 -16.47
C GLY A 258 5.91 30.79 -16.74
N ASN A 259 6.28 31.16 -17.97
CA ASN A 259 7.64 31.53 -18.33
C ASN A 259 7.94 33.01 -18.01
N PHE A 260 9.17 33.42 -18.25
CA PHE A 260 9.58 34.84 -18.18
C PHE A 260 10.35 35.20 -19.43
N VAL A 261 10.31 36.48 -19.78
CA VAL A 261 11.11 37.01 -20.89
C VAL A 261 12.56 37.14 -20.42
N ALA A 262 13.46 36.38 -21.01
CA ALA A 262 14.89 36.47 -20.71
C ALA A 262 15.58 37.56 -21.55
N LYS A 263 15.24 37.66 -22.83
CA LYS A 263 15.84 38.57 -23.81
C LYS A 263 14.86 38.98 -24.88
N VAL A 264 15.04 40.16 -25.46
CA VAL A 264 14.27 40.64 -26.60
C VAL A 264 15.23 41.01 -27.73
N TYR A 265 14.87 40.64 -28.95
CA TYR A 265 15.73 40.83 -30.13
C TYR A 265 14.96 41.60 -31.23
N ASN A 266 15.69 42.44 -31.94
CA ASN A 266 15.30 42.96 -33.25
C ASN A 266 16.16 42.22 -34.31
N GLY A 267 15.54 41.28 -35.00
CA GLY A 267 16.28 40.33 -35.84
C GLY A 267 17.31 39.53 -35.03
N THR A 268 18.58 39.75 -35.23
CA THR A 268 19.69 39.11 -34.52
C THR A 268 20.30 39.96 -33.40
N GLU A 269 19.92 41.22 -33.29
CA GLU A 269 20.45 42.17 -32.34
C GLU A 269 19.63 42.17 -31.06
N GLU A 270 20.26 41.93 -29.89
CA GLU A 270 19.66 42.05 -28.59
C GLU A 270 19.39 43.50 -28.23
N ILE A 271 18.16 43.86 -27.87
CA ILE A 271 17.80 45.21 -27.46
C ILE A 271 17.72 45.34 -25.93
N GLY A 272 18.02 46.55 -25.43
CA GLY A 272 18.27 46.81 -24.01
C GLY A 272 16.99 46.92 -23.19
N ALA A 273 16.93 46.14 -22.10
CA ALA A 273 15.87 46.31 -21.09
C ALA A 273 16.04 47.66 -20.37
N GLY A 274 14.96 48.42 -20.23
CA GLY A 274 14.96 49.75 -19.62
C GLY A 274 15.32 50.87 -20.59
N SER A 275 16.25 50.71 -21.53
CA SER A 275 16.54 51.68 -22.60
C SER A 275 15.54 51.57 -23.76
N ASP A 276 15.41 50.41 -24.35
CA ASP A 276 14.67 50.17 -25.60
C ASP A 276 13.30 49.59 -25.39
N TYR A 277 13.13 48.82 -24.34
CA TYR A 277 11.84 48.26 -23.93
C TYR A 277 11.64 48.24 -22.39
N ALA A 278 10.40 48.12 -22.00
CA ALA A 278 9.99 47.81 -20.62
C ALA A 278 9.10 46.54 -20.60
N LEU A 279 9.31 45.71 -19.59
CA LEU A 279 8.51 44.53 -19.36
C LEU A 279 7.76 44.68 -18.04
N PHE A 280 6.44 44.42 -18.06
CA PHE A 280 5.60 44.48 -16.88
C PHE A 280 5.21 43.08 -16.43
N ALA A 281 5.01 42.92 -15.13
CA ALA A 281 4.62 41.63 -14.51
C ALA A 281 3.32 41.01 -15.08
N SER A 282 2.48 41.83 -15.72
CA SER A 282 1.27 41.39 -16.42
C SER A 282 1.51 40.71 -17.77
N GLY A 283 2.76 40.51 -18.19
CA GLY A 283 3.12 40.03 -19.52
C GLY A 283 3.01 41.08 -20.62
N MET A 284 2.99 42.36 -20.28
CA MET A 284 3.04 43.42 -21.27
C MET A 284 4.50 43.79 -21.57
N LEU A 285 4.87 43.71 -22.86
CA LEU A 285 6.11 44.22 -23.42
C LEU A 285 5.82 45.54 -24.10
N MET A 286 6.51 46.60 -23.67
CA MET A 286 6.39 47.94 -24.23
C MET A 286 7.68 48.30 -24.94
N LEU A 287 7.64 48.45 -26.25
CA LEU A 287 8.77 49.00 -27.05
C LEU A 287 8.69 50.52 -26.96
N LYS A 288 9.80 51.11 -26.50
CA LYS A 288 9.85 52.55 -26.29
C LYS A 288 9.93 53.33 -27.59
N ASN A 289 9.19 54.43 -27.64
CA ASN A 289 9.23 55.38 -28.74
C ASN A 289 10.64 55.83 -29.09
N SER A 290 11.47 56.10 -28.08
CA SER A 290 12.89 56.49 -28.27
C SER A 290 13.67 55.45 -29.07
N TYR A 291 13.46 54.19 -28.85
CA TYR A 291 14.07 53.08 -29.58
C TYR A 291 13.46 52.96 -31.00
N LEU A 292 12.11 52.96 -31.10
CA LEU A 292 11.43 52.78 -32.38
C LEU A 292 11.74 53.87 -33.40
N ARG A 293 12.14 55.06 -32.94
CA ARG A 293 12.61 56.17 -33.81
C ARG A 293 13.96 55.92 -34.39
N THR A 294 14.78 55.05 -33.80
CA THR A 294 16.11 54.70 -34.30
C THR A 294 16.09 53.72 -35.47
N LEU A 295 14.95 52.99 -35.60
CA LEU A 295 14.70 52.04 -36.69
C LEU A 295 14.26 52.77 -37.95
#